data_55bf60a837b8036cca4088fa6fd1a2dc
#
_entry.id   55bf60a837b8036cca4088fa6fd1a2dc
#
_cell.length_a   1.000
_cell.length_b   1.000
_cell.length_c   1.000
_cell.angle_alpha   90.00
_cell.angle_beta   90.00
_cell.angle_gamma   90.00
#
_symmetry.space_group_name_H-M   'P 1'
#
loop_
_entity.id
_entity.type
_entity.pdbx_description
1 polymer ?
#
loop_
_entity_poly.entity_id
_entity_poly.type
_entity_poly.pdbx_seq_one_letter_code
_entity_poly.pdbx_strand_id
1 'polypeptide(L)'
;MNKATLLLAATMLAGLAGCSKTDPYTPPENATGEDIFYANCGKCHKPEAPGTVMTLSSSMANKEAITQKIAKGSMSMPAFPNIKGEPAQRLAEFILANSKTK
;
A
#
# COMPACT_ATOMS: atom_id res chain seq x y z
N MET A 1 23.02 12.24 47.85
CA MET A 1 23.04 12.27 47.23
C MET A 1 22.90 11.64 46.24
N ASN A 2 22.70 11.28 45.86
CA ASN A 2 22.57 10.77 44.96
C ASN A 2 21.71 10.68 44.13
N LYS A 3 21.33 10.92 43.72
CA LYS A 3 20.58 10.99 42.98
C LYS A 3 20.59 10.57 41.82
N ALA A 4 20.83 10.38 41.28
CA ALA A 4 21.05 10.09 40.14
C ALA A 4 20.30 9.15 39.60
N THR A 5 20.06 8.61 39.69
CA THR A 5 19.44 7.68 39.34
C THR A 5 18.43 7.77 38.47
N LEU A 6 17.99 7.77 38.33
CA LEU A 6 17.01 7.77 37.57
C LEU A 6 16.99 7.61 36.36
N LEU A 7 16.97 7.82 35.82
CA LEU A 7 16.91 7.84 34.57
C LEU A 7 16.56 6.92 33.81
N LEU A 8 16.71 6.48 33.55
CA LEU A 8 16.55 5.63 32.71
C LEU A 8 15.43 5.28 32.20
N ALA A 9 14.96 5.18 32.22
CA ALA A 9 13.82 4.88 31.80
C ALA A 9 13.58 4.86 30.53
N ALA A 10 13.86 5.20 30.01
CA ALA A 10 13.73 5.25 28.76
C ALA A 10 13.15 4.49 27.91
N THR A 11 12.93 3.95 27.85
CA THR A 11 12.42 3.34 27.08
C THR A 11 12.03 3.20 25.95
N MET A 12 12.06 2.76 25.49
CA MET A 12 11.93 2.43 24.36
C MET A 12 10.80 1.94 23.86
N LEU A 13 10.13 2.22 23.52
CA LEU A 13 9.09 1.83 22.98
C LEU A 13 9.13 1.72 21.66
N ALA A 14 9.91 1.82 21.14
CA ALA A 14 9.98 1.83 19.90
C ALA A 14 9.76 0.65 19.32
N GLY A 15 9.73 0.30 18.56
CA GLY A 15 9.74 -0.82 17.99
C GLY A 15 8.60 -1.54 17.86
N LEU A 16 7.75 -1.26 18.20
CA LEU A 16 6.73 -2.02 18.05
C LEU A 16 6.05 -1.84 16.93
N ALA A 17 6.33 -1.18 16.22
CA ALA A 17 5.64 -0.92 15.19
C ALA A 17 5.64 -1.84 14.27
N GLY A 18 5.73 -2.43 14.03
CA GLY A 18 5.76 -3.20 13.16
C GLY A 18 5.41 -3.84 12.16
N CYS A 19 4.60 -4.46 12.09
CA CYS A 19 4.35 -5.27 11.07
C CYS A 19 3.99 -4.62 9.85
N SER A 20 3.40 -3.55 9.79
CA SER A 20 3.05 -3.00 8.52
C SER A 20 3.93 -1.84 8.24
N LYS A 21 4.34 -1.71 7.02
CA LYS A 21 5.16 -0.62 6.61
C LYS A 21 4.30 0.40 5.93
N THR A 22 4.75 1.61 5.93
CA THR A 22 4.07 2.71 5.25
C THR A 22 4.99 3.25 4.19
N ASP A 23 4.49 3.34 2.98
CA ASP A 23 5.25 3.91 1.87
C ASP A 23 4.72 5.32 1.62
N PRO A 24 5.58 6.32 1.66
CA PRO A 24 5.14 7.71 1.52
C PRO A 24 4.95 8.16 0.07
N TYR A 25 5.00 7.25 -0.88
CA TYR A 25 4.88 7.62 -2.28
C TYR A 25 3.64 8.47 -2.49
N THR A 26 3.83 9.58 -3.19
CA THR A 26 2.74 10.49 -3.53
C THR A 26 2.70 10.59 -5.05
N PRO A 27 1.60 10.21 -5.68
CA PRO A 27 1.56 10.24 -7.13
C PRO A 27 1.61 11.65 -7.68
N PRO A 28 2.28 11.86 -8.80
CA PRO A 28 2.14 13.13 -9.50
C PRO A 28 0.70 13.37 -9.91
N GLU A 29 0.36 14.63 -10.04
CA GLU A 29 -1.01 14.98 -10.28
C GLU A 29 -1.60 14.34 -11.51
N ASN A 30 -0.86 14.21 -12.56
CA ASN A 30 -1.39 13.63 -13.79
C ASN A 30 -0.93 12.21 -14.01
N ALA A 31 -0.47 11.51 -13.01
CA ALA A 31 -0.07 10.11 -13.21
C ALA A 31 -1.28 9.27 -13.55
N THR A 32 -1.11 8.36 -14.50
CA THR A 32 -2.17 7.44 -14.85
C THR A 32 -2.19 6.29 -13.83
N GLY A 33 -3.27 5.52 -13.82
CA GLY A 33 -3.31 4.34 -12.97
C GLY A 33 -2.18 3.38 -13.29
N GLU A 34 -1.86 3.24 -14.57
CA GLU A 34 -0.77 2.39 -15.00
C GLU A 34 0.56 2.89 -14.44
N ASP A 35 0.82 4.20 -14.52
CA ASP A 35 2.05 4.78 -13.99
C ASP A 35 2.19 4.50 -12.50
N ILE A 36 1.11 4.70 -11.76
CA ILE A 36 1.14 4.48 -10.31
C ILE A 36 1.38 3.01 -10.01
N PHE A 37 0.73 2.12 -10.76
CA PHE A 37 0.88 0.69 -10.53
C PHE A 37 2.34 0.27 -10.72
N TYR A 38 2.94 0.64 -11.83
CA TYR A 38 4.29 0.17 -12.09
C TYR A 38 5.36 0.86 -11.25
N ALA A 39 5.06 2.04 -10.73
CA ALA A 39 6.00 2.69 -9.84
C ALA A 39 6.05 2.01 -8.47
N ASN A 40 4.98 1.35 -8.06
CA ASN A 40 4.89 0.83 -6.71
C ASN A 40 4.49 -0.63 -6.65
N CYS A 41 3.38 -0.96 -7.23
CA CYS A 41 2.78 -2.28 -7.06
C CYS A 41 3.47 -3.34 -7.89
N GLY A 42 3.97 -2.94 -9.03
CA GLY A 42 4.64 -3.87 -9.92
C GLY A 42 5.92 -4.44 -9.38
N LYS A 43 6.44 -3.87 -8.32
CA LYS A 43 7.63 -4.44 -7.70
C LYS A 43 7.34 -5.80 -7.10
N CYS A 44 6.15 -6.00 -6.59
CA CYS A 44 5.77 -7.27 -6.00
C CYS A 44 4.71 -7.99 -6.81
N HIS A 45 3.79 -7.23 -7.45
CA HIS A 45 2.73 -7.86 -8.23
C HIS A 45 3.19 -7.96 -9.69
N LYS A 46 3.81 -9.08 -10.02
CA LYS A 46 4.29 -9.28 -11.38
C LYS A 46 3.17 -9.83 -12.23
N PRO A 47 3.06 -9.40 -13.47
CA PRO A 47 2.01 -9.89 -14.34
C PRO A 47 2.06 -11.41 -14.45
N GLU A 48 0.89 -12.03 -14.35
CA GLU A 48 0.81 -13.47 -14.43
C GLU A 48 0.69 -13.93 -15.88
N ALA A 49 0.20 -13.08 -16.73
CA ALA A 49 0.05 -13.37 -18.15
C ALA A 49 -0.02 -12.05 -18.85
N PRO A 50 0.15 -12.03 -20.18
CA PRO A 50 0.03 -10.75 -20.87
C PRO A 50 -1.33 -10.12 -20.62
N GLY A 51 -1.32 -8.86 -20.22
CA GLY A 51 -2.53 -8.12 -19.93
C GLY A 51 -3.18 -8.42 -18.61
N THR A 52 -2.55 -9.25 -17.75
CA THR A 52 -3.12 -9.57 -16.47
C THR A 52 -2.12 -9.19 -15.38
N VAL A 53 -2.41 -8.15 -14.63
CA VAL A 53 -1.47 -7.69 -13.61
C VAL A 53 -1.64 -8.46 -12.31
N MET A 54 -2.79 -9.01 -12.02
CA MET A 54 -2.96 -9.85 -10.85
C MET A 54 -4.28 -10.60 -10.92
N THR A 55 -4.47 -11.51 -10.00
CA THR A 55 -5.73 -12.23 -9.84
C THR A 55 -6.38 -11.74 -8.55
N LEU A 56 -7.60 -11.26 -8.64
CA LEU A 56 -8.31 -10.73 -7.50
C LEU A 56 -9.33 -11.75 -7.01
N SER A 57 -9.47 -11.86 -5.69
CA SER A 57 -10.59 -12.62 -5.15
C SER A 57 -11.87 -11.83 -5.43
N SER A 58 -13.00 -12.49 -5.37
CA SER A 58 -14.25 -11.81 -5.65
C SER A 58 -14.51 -10.68 -4.68
N SER A 59 -14.06 -10.80 -3.44
CA SER A 59 -14.25 -9.72 -2.46
C SER A 59 -13.36 -8.51 -2.75
N MET A 60 -12.29 -8.70 -3.52
CA MET A 60 -11.41 -7.59 -3.86
C MET A 60 -11.69 -7.00 -5.23
N ALA A 61 -12.64 -7.55 -5.96
CA ALA A 61 -12.88 -7.13 -7.34
C ALA A 61 -13.83 -5.93 -7.40
N ASN A 62 -13.52 -4.89 -6.66
CA ASN A 62 -14.27 -3.64 -6.71
C ASN A 62 -13.36 -2.50 -6.27
N LYS A 63 -13.67 -1.29 -6.72
CA LYS A 63 -12.80 -0.15 -6.47
C LYS A 63 -12.65 0.16 -4.99
N GLU A 64 -13.72 0.02 -4.23
CA GLU A 64 -13.66 0.36 -2.84
C GLU A 64 -12.73 -0.56 -2.07
N ALA A 65 -12.82 -1.84 -2.29
CA ALA A 65 -11.94 -2.79 -1.61
C ALA A 65 -10.49 -2.55 -2.00
N ILE A 66 -10.24 -2.26 -3.28
CA ILE A 66 -8.89 -2.02 -3.75
C ILE A 66 -8.33 -0.74 -3.14
N THR A 67 -9.09 0.35 -3.13
CA THR A 67 -8.57 1.59 -2.58
C THR A 67 -8.34 1.49 -1.09
N GLN A 68 -9.17 0.73 -0.38
CA GLN A 68 -8.94 0.52 1.04
C GLN A 68 -7.69 -0.31 1.29
N LYS A 69 -7.46 -1.33 0.49
CA LYS A 69 -6.26 -2.14 0.63
C LYS A 69 -5.01 -1.31 0.37
N ILE A 70 -5.06 -0.44 -0.62
CA ILE A 70 -3.92 0.42 -0.93
C ILE A 70 -3.65 1.36 0.24
N ALA A 71 -4.68 1.95 0.81
CA ALA A 71 -4.51 2.92 1.87
C ALA A 71 -4.01 2.26 3.16
N LYS A 72 -4.47 1.06 3.46
CA LYS A 72 -4.17 0.43 4.74
C LYS A 72 -3.09 -0.62 4.69
N GLY A 73 -2.88 -1.22 3.53
CA GLY A 73 -1.91 -2.30 3.41
C GLY A 73 -2.37 -3.55 4.12
N SER A 74 -1.44 -4.45 4.34
CA SER A 74 -1.69 -5.68 5.07
C SER A 74 -0.36 -6.14 5.63
N MET A 75 -0.31 -7.33 6.21
CA MET A 75 0.93 -7.80 6.79
C MET A 75 2.06 -7.89 5.80
N SER A 76 1.76 -8.25 4.57
CA SER A 76 2.82 -8.40 3.57
C SER A 76 2.81 -7.30 2.54
N MET A 77 1.90 -6.36 2.60
CA MET A 77 1.81 -5.29 1.63
C MET A 77 1.87 -3.97 2.37
N PRO A 78 2.78 -3.06 1.97
CA PRO A 78 2.83 -1.77 2.66
C PRO A 78 1.57 -0.95 2.43
N ALA A 79 1.31 -0.04 3.33
CA ALA A 79 0.23 0.90 3.17
C ALA A 79 0.72 2.09 2.35
N PHE A 80 -0.15 2.64 1.51
CA PHE A 80 0.19 3.80 0.70
C PHE A 80 -0.84 4.90 0.99
N PRO A 81 -0.73 5.54 2.15
CA PRO A 81 -1.77 6.51 2.54
C PRO A 81 -1.84 7.74 1.67
N ASN A 82 -0.80 8.01 0.88
CA ASN A 82 -0.81 9.19 0.03
C ASN A 82 -1.34 8.89 -1.38
N ILE A 83 -1.69 7.64 -1.67
CA ILE A 83 -2.40 7.33 -2.90
C ILE A 83 -3.88 7.37 -2.53
N LYS A 84 -4.50 8.52 -2.74
CA LYS A 84 -5.87 8.75 -2.33
C LYS A 84 -6.54 9.66 -3.34
N GLY A 85 -7.84 9.83 -3.22
CA GLY A 85 -8.59 10.71 -4.11
C GLY A 85 -8.60 10.18 -5.53
N GLU A 86 -8.52 11.08 -6.49
CA GLU A 86 -8.58 10.69 -7.89
C GLU A 86 -7.46 9.76 -8.32
N PRO A 87 -6.22 9.98 -7.91
CA PRO A 87 -5.18 9.01 -8.26
C PRO A 87 -5.49 7.60 -7.78
N ALA A 88 -6.06 7.46 -6.59
CA ALA A 88 -6.43 6.14 -6.10
C ALA A 88 -7.53 5.52 -6.96
N GLN A 89 -8.47 6.32 -7.42
CA GLN A 89 -9.53 5.83 -8.29
C GLN A 89 -8.96 5.36 -9.62
N ARG A 90 -8.04 6.13 -10.19
CA ARG A 90 -7.43 5.75 -11.46
C ARG A 90 -6.62 4.47 -11.32
N LEU A 91 -5.92 4.32 -10.20
CA LEU A 91 -5.17 3.10 -9.95
C LEU A 91 -6.10 1.90 -9.81
N ALA A 92 -7.18 2.05 -9.05
CA ALA A 92 -8.12 0.96 -8.87
C ALA A 92 -8.77 0.57 -10.20
N GLU A 93 -9.09 1.54 -11.02
CA GLU A 93 -9.65 1.26 -12.34
C GLU A 93 -8.67 0.49 -13.21
N PHE A 94 -7.41 0.89 -13.18
CA PHE A 94 -6.40 0.18 -13.95
C PHE A 94 -6.27 -1.27 -13.47
N ILE A 95 -6.25 -1.48 -12.16
CA ILE A 95 -6.12 -2.81 -11.61
C ILE A 95 -7.33 -3.67 -12.02
N LEU A 96 -8.54 -3.12 -11.91
CA LEU A 96 -9.73 -3.88 -12.27
C LEU A 96 -9.75 -4.21 -13.75
N ALA A 97 -9.37 -3.28 -14.59
CA ALA A 97 -9.43 -3.49 -16.03
C ALA A 97 -8.38 -4.49 -16.52
N ASN A 98 -7.34 -4.71 -15.74
CA ASN A 98 -6.23 -5.55 -16.15
C ASN A 98 -5.99 -6.74 -15.24
N SER A 99 -7.00 -7.17 -14.50
CA SER A 99 -6.86 -8.30 -13.59
C SER A 99 -7.92 -9.33 -13.87
N LYS A 100 -7.66 -10.56 -13.44
CA LYS A 100 -8.67 -11.61 -13.49
C LYS A 100 -9.33 -11.69 -12.15
N THR A 101 -10.55 -12.15 -12.11
CA THR A 101 -11.26 -12.42 -10.87
C THR A 101 -11.41 -13.93 -10.73
N LYS A 102 -11.07 -14.45 -9.53
CA LYS A 102 -11.12 -15.84 -9.32
C LYS A 102 -12.42 -16.27 -8.71
#